data_3366f9728d940e88ae83d9ad99a9e03a
#
_entry.id   3366f9728d940e88ae83d9ad99a9e03a
#
_cell.length_a   1.000
_cell.length_b   1.000
_cell.length_c   1.000
_cell.angle_alpha   90.00
_cell.angle_beta   90.00
_cell.angle_gamma   90.00
#
_symmetry.space_group_name_H-M   'P 1'
#
loop_
_entity.id
_entity.type
_entity.pdbx_description
1 polymer ?
#
loop_
_entity_poly.entity_id
_entity_poly.type
_entity_poly.pdbx_seq_one_letter_code
_entity_poly.pdbx_strand_id
1 'polypeptide(L)'
;MAPDAGGEVVALGSLRKQKEETVQEVEITERDRTEAEQFVTSILLDAYKRNVSDMHIESFRTKKQLRFRIDGVLQVQDQYAEEINQRYLATVSILKLLSGARIEEKRMPQDGAIAFAHNNIEFDLRVSFLPVQGGQERVVMRLLRKDSIKLDLADMGFKPDELEKINDAIYATQGLVLVTGPTGSGKTTTLYSILSELNDPKRNILTAEDPIEYELEGIGQSQMKSEINYTFAKALRTFLRQDPEVILVGEIRDQETGNIAVEAALTGHLVCSTLHTNSSVETITRLVNMGIPNYLISSSVSLVIGQRLARKICQKCKTEDKNSSSKLLKQMKLPPDLKPCVGKGCKECNNSGYK
;
A
#
# COMPACT_ATOMS: atom_id res chain seq x y z
N MET A 1 22.67 -43.48 3.35
CA MET A 1 23.23 -42.23 3.90
C MET A 1 22.46 -41.08 3.30
N ALA A 2 21.47 -40.59 3.99
CA ALA A 2 20.71 -39.41 3.62
C ALA A 2 21.40 -38.17 4.24
N PRO A 3 21.51 -37.04 3.55
CA PRO A 3 22.04 -35.85 4.18
C PRO A 3 20.99 -35.17 5.02
N ASP A 4 21.42 -34.88 6.21
CA ASP A 4 20.75 -34.16 7.29
C ASP A 4 20.31 -32.77 6.78
N ALA A 5 19.01 -32.54 6.76
CA ALA A 5 18.45 -31.20 6.49
C ALA A 5 18.31 -30.46 7.82
N GLY A 6 19.44 -30.05 8.38
CA GLY A 6 19.50 -29.08 9.47
C GLY A 6 19.10 -27.68 8.98
N GLY A 7 17.81 -27.42 8.84
CA GLY A 7 17.30 -26.06 8.68
C GLY A 7 17.39 -25.35 10.03
N GLU A 8 18.39 -24.51 10.21
CA GLU A 8 18.42 -23.54 11.30
C GLU A 8 17.15 -22.68 11.21
N VAL A 9 16.27 -22.86 12.19
CA VAL A 9 15.16 -21.92 12.44
C VAL A 9 15.82 -20.64 12.96
N VAL A 10 16.09 -19.71 12.07
CA VAL A 10 16.50 -18.36 12.48
C VAL A 10 15.35 -17.75 13.24
N ALA A 11 15.54 -17.56 14.53
CA ALA A 11 14.58 -16.95 15.41
C ALA A 11 14.12 -15.61 14.82
N LEU A 12 12.84 -15.48 14.57
CA LEU A 12 12.14 -14.22 14.34
C LEU A 12 12.36 -13.32 15.56
N GLY A 13 13.37 -12.49 15.54
CA GLY A 13 13.55 -11.61 16.69
C GLY A 13 14.94 -11.19 17.09
N SER A 14 15.81 -10.84 16.17
CA SER A 14 17.02 -10.10 16.52
C SER A 14 16.92 -8.60 16.20
N LEU A 15 15.84 -7.94 16.62
CA LEU A 15 15.80 -6.47 16.62
C LEU A 15 14.98 -5.94 17.80
N ARG A 16 15.72 -5.42 18.78
CA ARG A 16 15.32 -4.57 19.90
C ARG A 16 14.82 -5.26 21.18
N LYS A 17 15.77 -5.59 22.04
CA LYS A 17 15.59 -5.50 23.49
C LYS A 17 15.34 -4.04 23.88
N GLN A 18 14.13 -3.72 24.32
CA GLN A 18 13.90 -2.61 25.23
C GLN A 18 12.83 -3.00 26.25
N LYS A 19 13.28 -3.00 27.51
CA LYS A 19 12.57 -2.99 28.79
C LYS A 19 11.70 -4.20 29.14
N GLU A 20 12.23 -4.98 30.06
CA GLU A 20 11.51 -5.88 30.96
C GLU A 20 10.53 -5.08 31.84
N GLU A 21 9.25 -5.34 31.71
CA GLU A 21 8.24 -5.20 32.75
C GLU A 21 7.47 -6.52 32.82
N THR A 22 7.35 -7.04 34.02
CA THR A 22 6.77 -8.32 34.40
C THR A 22 5.36 -8.51 33.87
N VAL A 23 5.16 -9.48 33.01
CA VAL A 23 3.87 -9.89 32.41
C VAL A 23 3.41 -11.19 33.06
N GLN A 24 2.16 -11.24 33.53
CA GLN A 24 1.50 -12.49 33.93
C GLN A 24 1.30 -13.36 32.68
N GLU A 25 1.91 -14.55 32.71
CA GLU A 25 1.91 -15.54 31.63
C GLU A 25 0.50 -16.07 31.37
N VAL A 26 0.02 -15.88 30.13
CA VAL A 26 -0.96 -16.80 29.56
C VAL A 26 -0.16 -18.03 29.20
N GLU A 27 -0.43 -19.18 29.84
CA GLU A 27 0.26 -20.45 29.61
C GLU A 27 0.06 -20.94 28.17
N ILE A 28 0.87 -20.40 27.25
CA ILE A 28 1.12 -21.02 25.95
C ILE A 28 2.33 -21.91 26.18
N THR A 29 2.19 -23.19 25.99
CA THR A 29 3.32 -24.12 26.16
C THR A 29 4.40 -23.78 25.14
N GLU A 30 5.66 -24.09 25.46
CA GLU A 30 6.79 -23.83 24.55
C GLU A 30 6.59 -24.52 23.18
N ARG A 31 5.92 -25.66 23.18
CA ARG A 31 5.54 -26.42 21.99
C ARG A 31 4.47 -25.64 21.15
N ASP A 32 3.43 -25.12 21.78
CA ASP A 32 2.38 -24.35 21.10
C ASP A 32 2.95 -23.07 20.50
N ARG A 33 3.91 -22.47 21.17
CA ARG A 33 4.64 -21.29 20.68
C ARG A 33 5.42 -21.61 19.40
N THR A 34 6.21 -22.66 19.41
CA THR A 34 7.02 -23.09 18.25
C THR A 34 6.13 -23.46 17.06
N GLU A 35 5.03 -24.19 17.28
CA GLU A 35 4.09 -24.56 16.24
C GLU A 35 3.34 -23.31 15.68
N ALA A 36 2.99 -22.35 16.53
CA ALA A 36 2.36 -21.11 16.08
C ALA A 36 3.34 -20.20 15.31
N GLU A 37 4.62 -20.14 15.69
CA GLU A 37 5.66 -19.42 14.95
C GLU A 37 5.88 -20.03 13.56
N GLN A 38 5.92 -21.34 13.45
CA GLN A 38 6.02 -22.05 12.17
C GLN A 38 4.79 -21.79 11.30
N PHE A 39 3.61 -21.81 11.88
CA PHE A 39 2.36 -21.51 11.20
C PHE A 39 2.34 -20.06 10.69
N VAL A 40 2.68 -19.07 11.52
CA VAL A 40 2.80 -17.67 11.12
C VAL A 40 3.78 -17.52 9.96
N THR A 41 4.96 -18.14 10.06
CA THR A 41 5.97 -18.12 8.99
C THR A 41 5.40 -18.70 7.69
N SER A 42 4.69 -19.82 7.76
CA SER A 42 4.11 -20.48 6.57
C SER A 42 3.08 -19.63 5.85
N ILE A 43 2.16 -18.99 6.59
CA ILE A 43 1.13 -18.13 5.99
C ILE A 43 1.73 -16.83 5.43
N LEU A 44 2.78 -16.27 6.05
CA LEU A 44 3.48 -15.10 5.56
C LEU A 44 4.20 -15.40 4.24
N LEU A 45 4.89 -16.52 4.14
CA LEU A 45 5.56 -16.97 2.92
C LEU A 45 4.58 -17.28 1.79
N ASP A 46 3.44 -17.93 2.10
CA ASP A 46 2.39 -18.20 1.10
C ASP A 46 1.77 -16.89 0.60
N ALA A 47 1.49 -15.96 1.51
CA ALA A 47 0.98 -14.64 1.17
C ALA A 47 1.94 -13.86 0.25
N TYR A 48 3.24 -13.89 0.56
CA TYR A 48 4.26 -13.28 -0.29
C TYR A 48 4.29 -13.90 -1.70
N LYS A 49 4.35 -15.23 -1.81
CA LYS A 49 4.39 -15.95 -3.09
C LYS A 49 3.16 -15.70 -3.95
N ARG A 50 2.00 -15.46 -3.34
CA ARG A 50 0.73 -15.25 -4.04
C ARG A 50 0.38 -13.79 -4.26
N ASN A 51 1.30 -12.85 -4.01
CA ASN A 51 1.10 -11.41 -4.16
C ASN A 51 -0.12 -10.88 -3.37
N VAL A 52 -0.26 -11.35 -2.13
CA VAL A 52 -1.32 -10.91 -1.21
C VAL A 52 -1.04 -9.47 -0.79
N SER A 53 -2.03 -8.59 -0.87
CA SER A 53 -1.92 -7.22 -0.34
C SER A 53 -2.25 -7.14 1.15
N ASP A 54 -3.31 -7.82 1.57
CA ASP A 54 -3.76 -7.81 2.96
C ASP A 54 -4.14 -9.22 3.42
N MET A 55 -3.75 -9.57 4.64
CA MET A 55 -4.16 -10.79 5.33
C MET A 55 -5.11 -10.45 6.47
N HIS A 56 -6.17 -11.21 6.60
CA HIS A 56 -7.18 -11.06 7.65
C HIS A 56 -7.27 -12.34 8.45
N ILE A 57 -6.91 -12.29 9.73
CA ILE A 57 -7.12 -13.34 10.72
C ILE A 57 -8.32 -12.94 11.56
N GLU A 58 -9.40 -13.69 11.44
CA GLU A 58 -10.69 -13.28 11.96
C GLU A 58 -11.30 -14.32 12.89
N SER A 59 -11.84 -13.86 14.02
CA SER A 59 -12.63 -14.66 14.93
C SER A 59 -14.08 -14.23 14.86
N PHE A 60 -14.94 -15.17 14.55
CA PHE A 60 -16.40 -15.06 14.62
C PHE A 60 -16.93 -15.95 15.74
N ARG A 61 -18.20 -15.79 16.06
CA ARG A 61 -18.83 -16.56 17.14
C ARG A 61 -18.69 -18.07 16.95
N THR A 62 -18.80 -18.56 15.72
CA THR A 62 -18.86 -20.00 15.40
C THR A 62 -17.63 -20.52 14.69
N LYS A 63 -16.77 -19.64 14.14
CA LYS A 63 -15.60 -20.05 13.38
C LYS A 63 -14.49 -19.02 13.45
N LYS A 64 -13.28 -19.48 13.18
CA LYS A 64 -12.10 -18.66 12.91
C LYS A 64 -11.70 -18.88 11.47
N GLN A 65 -11.17 -17.84 10.81
CA GLN A 65 -10.76 -17.98 9.42
C GLN A 65 -9.58 -17.07 9.08
N LEU A 66 -8.81 -17.51 8.08
CA LEU A 66 -7.80 -16.73 7.41
C LEU A 66 -8.32 -16.34 6.03
N ARG A 67 -8.22 -15.07 5.66
CA ARG A 67 -8.51 -14.59 4.31
C ARG A 67 -7.35 -13.80 3.76
N PHE A 68 -7.08 -14.00 2.49
CA PHE A 68 -6.11 -13.22 1.72
C PHE A 68 -6.83 -12.27 0.77
N ARG A 69 -6.36 -11.04 0.66
CA ARG A 69 -6.77 -10.13 -0.40
C ARG A 69 -5.78 -10.27 -1.54
N ILE A 70 -6.27 -10.81 -2.67
CA ILE A 70 -5.51 -11.01 -3.90
C ILE A 70 -6.23 -10.23 -5.00
N ASP A 71 -5.51 -9.35 -5.69
CA ASP A 71 -6.08 -8.48 -6.74
C ASP A 71 -7.36 -7.74 -6.31
N GLY A 72 -7.35 -7.22 -5.08
CA GLY A 72 -8.46 -6.49 -4.47
C GLY A 72 -9.60 -7.37 -3.92
N VAL A 73 -9.61 -8.68 -4.16
CA VAL A 73 -10.66 -9.61 -3.73
C VAL A 73 -10.24 -10.41 -2.51
N LEU A 74 -11.07 -10.42 -1.46
CA LEU A 74 -10.87 -11.27 -0.28
C LEU A 74 -11.28 -12.70 -0.57
N GLN A 75 -10.37 -13.64 -0.31
CA GLN A 75 -10.55 -15.07 -0.55
C GLN A 75 -10.27 -15.84 0.74
N VAL A 76 -11.17 -16.73 1.15
CA VAL A 76 -10.96 -17.62 2.29
C VAL A 76 -9.88 -18.64 1.96
N GLN A 77 -9.03 -18.93 2.92
CA GLN A 77 -7.91 -19.87 2.80
C GLN A 77 -8.26 -21.17 3.56
N ASP A 78 -9.10 -22.01 2.94
CA ASP A 78 -9.61 -23.23 3.57
C ASP A 78 -8.51 -24.22 3.93
N GLN A 79 -7.36 -24.21 3.23
CA GLN A 79 -6.21 -25.05 3.55
C GLN A 79 -5.63 -24.80 4.94
N TYR A 80 -5.89 -23.64 5.55
CA TYR A 80 -5.43 -23.28 6.90
C TYR A 80 -6.56 -23.30 7.94
N ALA A 81 -7.75 -23.83 7.58
CA ALA A 81 -8.92 -23.75 8.47
C ALA A 81 -8.73 -24.51 9.78
N GLU A 82 -8.07 -25.67 9.74
CA GLU A 82 -7.82 -26.48 10.92
C GLU A 82 -6.81 -25.81 11.86
N GLU A 83 -5.66 -25.42 11.34
CA GLU A 83 -4.59 -24.76 12.11
C GLU A 83 -5.06 -23.46 12.73
N ILE A 84 -5.79 -22.62 11.96
CA ILE A 84 -6.27 -21.34 12.50
C ILE A 84 -7.34 -21.54 13.59
N ASN A 85 -8.16 -22.58 13.52
CA ASN A 85 -9.11 -22.89 14.57
C ASN A 85 -8.42 -23.38 15.85
N GLN A 86 -7.42 -24.23 15.72
CA GLN A 86 -6.70 -24.80 16.86
C GLN A 86 -5.78 -23.77 17.53
N ARG A 87 -5.06 -22.95 16.74
CA ARG A 87 -3.97 -22.09 17.21
C ARG A 87 -4.27 -20.61 17.19
N TYR A 88 -5.54 -20.20 17.08
CA TYR A 88 -5.92 -18.80 16.93
C TYR A 88 -5.27 -17.87 17.96
N LEU A 89 -5.41 -18.20 19.25
CA LEU A 89 -4.89 -17.36 20.33
C LEU A 89 -3.36 -17.28 20.32
N ALA A 90 -2.70 -18.42 20.10
CA ALA A 90 -1.25 -18.47 19.99
C ALA A 90 -0.76 -17.66 18.77
N THR A 91 -1.42 -17.78 17.62
CA THR A 91 -1.13 -17.00 16.41
C THR A 91 -1.23 -15.49 16.66
N VAL A 92 -2.32 -15.03 17.29
CA VAL A 92 -2.50 -13.61 17.63
C VAL A 92 -1.43 -13.14 18.61
N SER A 93 -1.08 -13.95 19.62
CA SER A 93 -0.04 -13.60 20.61
C SER A 93 1.34 -13.50 19.97
N ILE A 94 1.70 -14.40 19.04
CA ILE A 94 2.95 -14.32 18.27
C ILE A 94 2.97 -13.07 17.39
N LEU A 95 1.88 -12.74 16.70
CA LEU A 95 1.83 -11.55 15.89
C LEU A 95 1.97 -10.26 16.72
N LYS A 96 1.38 -10.22 17.93
CA LYS A 96 1.58 -9.10 18.86
C LYS A 96 3.04 -9.01 19.30
N LEU A 97 3.64 -10.12 19.68
CA LEU A 97 5.05 -10.16 20.08
C LEU A 97 5.96 -9.63 18.97
N LEU A 98 5.77 -10.12 17.74
CA LEU A 98 6.57 -9.73 16.57
C LEU A 98 6.37 -8.27 16.18
N SER A 99 5.16 -7.73 16.36
CA SER A 99 4.82 -6.34 15.98
C SER A 99 5.10 -5.32 17.09
N GLY A 100 5.56 -5.75 18.27
CA GLY A 100 5.79 -4.88 19.42
C GLY A 100 4.51 -4.42 20.14
N ALA A 101 3.37 -5.07 19.86
CA ALA A 101 2.12 -4.81 20.57
C ALA A 101 2.08 -5.54 21.93
N ARG A 102 1.27 -5.04 22.86
CA ARG A 102 1.12 -5.64 24.20
C ARG A 102 0.21 -6.85 24.15
N ILE A 103 0.72 -8.01 24.53
CA ILE A 103 0.01 -9.30 24.45
C ILE A 103 -1.19 -9.33 25.41
N GLU A 104 -1.01 -8.80 26.61
CA GLU A 104 -2.03 -8.78 27.68
C GLU A 104 -3.18 -7.81 27.42
N GLU A 105 -2.96 -6.74 26.64
CA GLU A 105 -4.01 -5.76 26.35
C GLU A 105 -4.86 -6.23 25.16
N LYS A 106 -6.10 -6.64 25.45
CA LYS A 106 -7.08 -7.14 24.48
C LYS A 106 -8.33 -6.28 24.36
N ARG A 107 -8.40 -5.16 25.09
CA ARG A 107 -9.58 -4.30 25.17
C ARG A 107 -9.47 -3.08 24.29
N MET A 108 -8.24 -2.71 23.93
CA MET A 108 -7.97 -1.52 23.12
C MET A 108 -7.38 -1.92 21.77
N PRO A 109 -7.72 -1.23 20.68
CA PRO A 109 -7.05 -1.41 19.40
C PRO A 109 -5.55 -1.13 19.54
N GLN A 110 -4.75 -1.90 18.81
CA GLN A 110 -3.29 -1.73 18.77
C GLN A 110 -2.82 -1.86 17.32
N ASP A 111 -1.80 -1.10 17.00
CA ASP A 111 -1.11 -1.17 15.72
C ASP A 111 0.37 -1.49 15.96
N GLY A 112 0.99 -2.13 14.99
CA GLY A 112 2.42 -2.46 15.03
C GLY A 112 2.98 -2.74 13.66
N ALA A 113 4.28 -3.04 13.62
CA ALA A 113 4.99 -3.38 12.39
C ALA A 113 5.88 -4.60 12.61
N ILE A 114 5.96 -5.46 11.60
CA ILE A 114 6.84 -6.63 11.59
C ILE A 114 7.77 -6.51 10.40
N ALA A 115 9.08 -6.53 10.64
CA ALA A 115 10.08 -6.75 9.59
C ALA A 115 10.28 -8.27 9.43
N PHE A 116 9.90 -8.81 8.29
CA PHE A 116 10.02 -10.24 8.01
C PHE A 116 11.20 -10.50 7.08
N ALA A 117 12.06 -11.43 7.47
CA ALA A 117 13.16 -11.90 6.65
C ALA A 117 13.27 -13.43 6.75
N HIS A 118 13.25 -14.10 5.60
CA HIS A 118 13.41 -15.56 5.52
C HIS A 118 13.92 -15.98 4.14
N ASN A 119 15.07 -16.68 4.07
CA ASN A 119 15.64 -17.23 2.82
C ASN A 119 15.66 -16.23 1.65
N ASN A 120 16.27 -15.07 1.83
CA ASN A 120 16.35 -13.97 0.83
C ASN A 120 15.00 -13.34 0.45
N ILE A 121 13.93 -13.61 1.20
CA ILE A 121 12.65 -12.94 1.10
C ILE A 121 12.57 -11.93 2.23
N GLU A 122 12.44 -10.65 1.90
CA GLU A 122 12.30 -9.58 2.89
C GLU A 122 11.09 -8.71 2.54
N PHE A 123 10.27 -8.45 3.54
CA PHE A 123 9.16 -7.51 3.43
C PHE A 123 8.72 -7.03 4.81
N ASP A 124 8.07 -5.89 4.85
CA ASP A 124 7.51 -5.37 6.08
C ASP A 124 6.00 -5.62 6.13
N LEU A 125 5.45 -5.66 7.34
CA LEU A 125 4.02 -5.81 7.59
C LEU A 125 3.57 -4.69 8.51
N ARG A 126 2.49 -4.04 8.17
CA ARG A 126 1.70 -3.25 9.12
C ARG A 126 0.61 -4.12 9.67
N VAL A 127 0.50 -4.18 10.98
CA VAL A 127 -0.42 -5.07 11.69
C VAL A 127 -1.35 -4.22 12.53
N SER A 128 -2.65 -4.46 12.41
CA SER A 128 -3.67 -3.84 13.24
C SER A 128 -4.47 -4.90 13.98
N PHE A 129 -4.59 -4.74 15.29
CA PHE A 129 -5.34 -5.60 16.20
C PHE A 129 -6.60 -4.87 16.63
N LEU A 130 -7.75 -5.46 16.37
CA LEU A 130 -9.04 -4.91 16.71
C LEU A 130 -9.77 -5.85 17.70
N PRO A 131 -10.07 -5.41 18.91
CA PRO A 131 -10.94 -6.14 19.83
C PRO A 131 -12.31 -6.42 19.21
N VAL A 132 -12.76 -7.67 19.32
CA VAL A 132 -14.09 -8.09 18.86
C VAL A 132 -14.86 -8.75 19.98
N GLN A 133 -16.15 -8.98 19.78
CA GLN A 133 -17.01 -9.61 20.78
C GLN A 133 -16.45 -10.98 21.24
N GLY A 134 -16.56 -11.26 22.56
CA GLY A 134 -16.08 -12.51 23.17
C GLY A 134 -14.61 -12.48 23.60
N GLY A 135 -14.01 -11.30 23.76
CA GLY A 135 -12.63 -11.16 24.26
C GLY A 135 -11.56 -11.66 23.28
N GLN A 136 -11.94 -11.78 22.01
CA GLN A 136 -11.04 -12.14 20.92
C GLN A 136 -10.57 -10.86 20.21
N GLU A 137 -9.56 -10.99 19.37
CA GLU A 137 -9.06 -9.88 18.55
C GLU A 137 -9.03 -10.32 17.09
N ARG A 138 -9.44 -9.43 16.20
CA ARG A 138 -9.25 -9.57 14.77
C ARG A 138 -7.92 -8.94 14.39
N VAL A 139 -7.17 -9.58 13.51
CA VAL A 139 -5.89 -9.07 13.02
C VAL A 139 -5.98 -8.82 11.53
N VAL A 140 -5.54 -7.65 11.11
CA VAL A 140 -5.35 -7.31 9.69
C VAL A 140 -3.89 -6.94 9.50
N MET A 141 -3.26 -7.58 8.52
CA MET A 141 -1.86 -7.32 8.18
C MET A 141 -1.77 -6.89 6.72
N ARG A 142 -1.12 -5.76 6.46
CA ARG A 142 -0.78 -5.31 5.12
C ARG A 142 0.65 -5.64 4.80
N LEU A 143 0.89 -6.30 3.67
CA LEU A 143 2.23 -6.60 3.19
C LEU A 143 2.80 -5.37 2.46
N LEU A 144 3.99 -4.97 2.88
CA LEU A 144 4.78 -3.91 2.25
C LEU A 144 6.02 -4.58 1.63
N ARG A 145 5.99 -4.79 0.33
CA ARG A 145 7.07 -5.48 -0.38
C ARG A 145 8.19 -4.50 -0.69
N LYS A 146 9.43 -4.86 -0.36
CA LYS A 146 10.63 -4.07 -0.68
C LYS A 146 11.10 -4.25 -2.14
N ASP A 147 10.78 -5.40 -2.73
CA ASP A 147 11.12 -5.78 -4.10
C ASP A 147 10.10 -5.27 -5.14
N SER A 148 9.02 -4.69 -4.68
CA SER A 148 8.02 -4.16 -5.57
C SER A 148 8.40 -2.75 -6.00
N ILE A 149 8.94 -2.67 -7.20
CA ILE A 149 8.52 -1.67 -8.17
C ILE A 149 9.50 -0.53 -8.36
N LYS A 150 10.52 -0.79 -9.14
CA LYS A 150 10.89 0.20 -10.16
C LYS A 150 9.92 -0.02 -11.33
N LEU A 151 8.69 0.47 -11.25
CA LEU A 151 7.84 0.58 -12.42
C LEU A 151 8.28 1.82 -13.18
N ASP A 152 8.79 1.60 -14.37
CA ASP A 152 8.96 2.66 -15.34
C ASP A 152 7.58 3.27 -15.64
N LEU A 153 7.49 4.58 -15.78
CA LEU A 153 6.26 5.26 -16.17
C LEU A 153 5.68 4.68 -17.47
N ALA A 154 6.55 4.24 -18.39
CA ALA A 154 6.15 3.59 -19.64
C ALA A 154 5.39 2.26 -19.41
N ASP A 155 5.72 1.52 -18.33
CA ASP A 155 5.09 0.23 -18.01
C ASP A 155 3.75 0.36 -17.28
N MET A 156 3.38 1.56 -16.84
CA MET A 156 2.14 1.81 -16.10
C MET A 156 0.88 1.75 -16.96
N GLY A 157 1.03 1.66 -18.28
CA GLY A 157 -0.08 1.51 -19.22
C GLY A 157 -0.75 2.82 -19.62
N PHE A 158 -0.10 3.95 -19.44
CA PHE A 158 -0.50 5.23 -20.03
C PHE A 158 -0.45 5.15 -21.55
N LYS A 159 -1.36 5.85 -22.23
CA LYS A 159 -1.27 6.01 -23.67
C LYS A 159 -0.11 6.95 -24.04
N PRO A 160 0.42 6.86 -25.26
CA PRO A 160 1.53 7.71 -25.67
C PRO A 160 1.29 9.20 -25.49
N ASP A 161 0.08 9.69 -25.83
CA ASP A 161 -0.33 11.08 -25.67
C ASP A 161 -0.52 11.50 -24.20
N GLU A 162 -0.88 10.56 -23.33
CA GLU A 162 -0.97 10.79 -21.87
C GLU A 162 0.43 10.83 -21.26
N LEU A 163 1.32 9.93 -21.70
CA LEU A 163 2.71 9.87 -21.23
C LEU A 163 3.49 11.14 -21.65
N GLU A 164 3.27 11.65 -22.87
CA GLU A 164 3.84 12.92 -23.32
C GLU A 164 3.45 14.08 -22.39
N LYS A 165 2.15 14.21 -22.05
CA LYS A 165 1.67 15.24 -21.11
C LYS A 165 2.26 15.09 -19.71
N ILE A 166 2.43 13.84 -19.24
CA ILE A 166 3.08 13.59 -17.95
C ILE A 166 4.52 14.05 -18.00
N ASN A 167 5.25 13.67 -19.05
CA ASN A 167 6.65 14.07 -19.22
C ASN A 167 6.79 15.60 -19.31
N ASP A 168 5.96 16.28 -20.09
CA ASP A 168 5.97 17.74 -20.17
C ASP A 168 5.80 18.39 -18.80
N ALA A 169 4.91 17.83 -17.96
CA ALA A 169 4.65 18.38 -16.64
C ALA A 169 5.75 18.08 -15.61
N ILE A 170 6.35 16.89 -15.62
CA ILE A 170 7.36 16.49 -14.63
C ILE A 170 8.76 17.01 -14.96
N TYR A 171 9.04 17.32 -16.23
CA TYR A 171 10.30 17.95 -16.62
C TYR A 171 10.23 19.48 -16.65
N ALA A 172 9.07 20.07 -16.33
CA ALA A 172 8.96 21.50 -16.08
C ALA A 172 9.78 21.89 -14.84
N THR A 173 10.33 23.11 -14.85
CA THR A 173 11.14 23.63 -13.74
C THR A 173 10.34 23.90 -12.48
N GLN A 174 9.02 24.06 -12.62
CA GLN A 174 8.10 24.36 -11.52
C GLN A 174 6.68 23.95 -11.87
N GLY A 175 5.84 23.73 -10.88
CA GLY A 175 4.44 23.42 -11.05
C GLY A 175 3.93 22.40 -10.04
N LEU A 176 2.62 22.20 -10.02
CA LEU A 176 1.95 21.25 -9.14
C LEU A 176 1.35 20.11 -9.97
N VAL A 177 1.87 18.92 -9.76
CA VAL A 177 1.39 17.66 -10.35
C VAL A 177 0.58 16.89 -9.29
N LEU A 178 -0.68 16.61 -9.59
CA LEU A 178 -1.60 15.95 -8.67
C LEU A 178 -2.05 14.58 -9.20
N VAL A 179 -1.92 13.56 -8.37
CA VAL A 179 -2.46 12.22 -8.66
C VAL A 179 -3.66 11.97 -7.76
N THR A 180 -4.81 11.67 -8.34
CA THR A 180 -6.06 11.50 -7.62
C THR A 180 -6.73 10.17 -7.90
N GLY A 181 -7.53 9.72 -6.97
CA GLY A 181 -8.26 8.46 -7.04
C GLY A 181 -8.56 7.89 -5.65
N PRO A 182 -9.40 6.84 -5.54
CA PRO A 182 -9.69 6.19 -4.28
C PRO A 182 -8.45 5.50 -3.69
N THR A 183 -8.59 5.02 -2.46
CA THR A 183 -7.57 4.16 -1.84
C THR A 183 -7.34 2.93 -2.70
N GLY A 184 -6.08 2.53 -2.88
CA GLY A 184 -5.70 1.39 -3.70
C GLY A 184 -5.78 1.63 -5.22
N SER A 185 -5.87 2.88 -5.69
CA SER A 185 -5.83 3.18 -7.13
C SER A 185 -4.43 3.30 -7.73
N GLY A 186 -3.37 3.07 -6.93
CA GLY A 186 -1.98 3.10 -7.37
C GLY A 186 -1.34 4.50 -7.37
N LYS A 187 -1.90 5.48 -6.67
CA LYS A 187 -1.36 6.86 -6.62
C LYS A 187 0.11 6.92 -6.19
N THR A 188 0.43 6.25 -5.07
CA THR A 188 1.80 6.19 -4.55
C THR A 188 2.75 5.57 -5.57
N THR A 189 2.34 4.48 -6.24
CA THR A 189 3.12 3.84 -7.29
C THR A 189 3.43 4.81 -8.42
N THR A 190 2.43 5.55 -8.90
CA THR A 190 2.62 6.57 -9.97
C THR A 190 3.57 7.67 -9.52
N LEU A 191 3.40 8.20 -8.31
CA LEU A 191 4.26 9.25 -7.78
C LEU A 191 5.70 8.76 -7.60
N TYR A 192 5.89 7.55 -7.09
CA TYR A 192 7.22 6.96 -6.92
C TYR A 192 7.89 6.67 -8.28
N SER A 193 7.12 6.26 -9.30
CA SER A 193 7.64 6.14 -10.67
C SER A 193 8.08 7.49 -11.25
N ILE A 194 7.31 8.56 -11.00
CA ILE A 194 7.70 9.93 -11.35
C ILE A 194 8.99 10.33 -10.63
N LEU A 195 9.08 10.08 -9.32
CA LEU A 195 10.28 10.42 -8.56
C LEU A 195 11.50 9.60 -9.03
N SER A 196 11.31 8.32 -9.35
CA SER A 196 12.39 7.47 -9.88
C SER A 196 12.88 7.94 -11.24
N GLU A 197 11.99 8.40 -12.11
CA GLU A 197 12.32 9.00 -13.42
C GLU A 197 13.11 10.30 -13.26
N LEU A 198 12.77 11.11 -12.26
CA LEU A 198 13.42 12.38 -11.96
C LEU A 198 14.70 12.24 -11.14
N ASN A 199 14.96 11.07 -10.57
CA ASN A 199 16.05 10.84 -9.62
C ASN A 199 17.41 10.81 -10.32
N ASP A 200 18.01 11.97 -10.40
CA ASP A 200 19.37 12.23 -10.92
C ASP A 200 20.20 12.83 -9.77
N PRO A 201 21.49 12.45 -9.61
CA PRO A 201 22.39 13.04 -8.62
C PRO A 201 22.49 14.58 -8.63
N LYS A 202 22.03 15.22 -9.70
CA LYS A 202 21.99 16.69 -9.84
C LYS A 202 20.70 17.32 -9.29
N ARG A 203 19.77 16.53 -8.80
CA ARG A 203 18.48 16.99 -8.27
C ARG A 203 18.32 16.61 -6.82
N ASN A 204 17.95 17.57 -6.00
CA ASN A 204 17.59 17.35 -4.62
C ASN A 204 16.07 17.08 -4.53
N ILE A 205 15.71 15.83 -4.26
CA ILE A 205 14.33 15.36 -4.17
C ILE A 205 14.01 15.09 -2.70
N LEU A 206 12.98 15.75 -2.17
CA LEU A 206 12.52 15.57 -0.80
C LEU A 206 11.08 15.12 -0.76
N THR A 207 10.76 14.19 0.15
CA THR A 207 9.39 13.70 0.34
C THR A 207 8.91 13.83 1.78
N ALA A 208 7.64 14.21 1.94
CA ALA A 208 6.91 14.16 3.19
C ALA A 208 5.79 13.13 3.07
N GLU A 209 5.79 12.08 3.90
CA GLU A 209 4.92 10.92 3.72
C GLU A 209 4.31 10.42 5.04
N ASP A 210 3.11 9.82 4.97
CA ASP A 210 2.39 9.29 6.14
C ASP A 210 1.71 7.94 5.83
N PRO A 211 2.49 6.84 5.94
CA PRO A 211 3.94 6.75 6.13
C PRO A 211 4.69 6.55 4.81
N ILE A 212 6.03 6.46 4.87
CA ILE A 212 6.87 5.99 3.74
C ILE A 212 6.48 4.54 3.43
N GLU A 213 6.17 4.25 2.16
CA GLU A 213 5.77 2.90 1.74
C GLU A 213 6.99 2.01 1.50
N TYR A 214 8.04 2.53 0.88
CA TYR A 214 9.36 1.90 0.72
C TYR A 214 10.43 2.96 0.44
N GLU A 215 11.67 2.61 0.73
CA GLU A 215 12.81 3.51 0.56
C GLU A 215 13.20 3.63 -0.92
N LEU A 216 13.44 4.87 -1.34
CA LEU A 216 13.99 5.22 -2.65
C LEU A 216 15.41 5.74 -2.47
N GLU A 217 16.38 5.01 -3.00
CA GLU A 217 17.79 5.42 -2.94
C GLU A 217 17.98 6.78 -3.65
N GLY A 218 18.73 7.68 -3.04
CA GLY A 218 19.00 9.03 -3.58
C GLY A 218 17.90 10.07 -3.32
N ILE A 219 16.82 9.73 -2.62
CA ILE A 219 15.71 10.62 -2.28
C ILE A 219 15.64 10.84 -0.77
N GLY A 220 15.54 12.09 -0.34
CA GLY A 220 15.39 12.45 1.07
C GLY A 220 13.95 12.26 1.55
N GLN A 221 13.61 11.08 2.07
CA GLN A 221 12.26 10.76 2.53
C GLN A 221 12.05 11.06 4.00
N SER A 222 11.00 11.80 4.34
CA SER A 222 10.65 12.20 5.69
C SER A 222 9.26 11.71 6.06
N GLN A 223 9.19 10.89 7.12
CA GLN A 223 7.90 10.36 7.60
C GLN A 223 7.27 11.28 8.63
N MET A 224 5.98 11.57 8.43
CA MET A 224 5.18 12.36 9.37
C MET A 224 5.00 11.62 10.70
N LYS A 225 4.97 12.39 11.80
CA LYS A 225 4.82 11.88 13.18
C LYS A 225 3.87 12.78 13.94
N SER A 226 2.60 12.39 14.00
CA SER A 226 1.55 13.15 14.69
C SER A 226 1.80 13.31 16.18
N GLU A 227 2.45 12.31 16.81
CA GLU A 227 2.73 12.27 18.26
C GLU A 227 3.64 13.43 18.71
N ILE A 228 4.51 13.91 17.82
CA ILE A 228 5.38 15.06 18.05
C ILE A 228 4.97 16.29 17.25
N ASN A 229 3.77 16.26 16.68
CA ASN A 229 3.23 17.34 15.85
C ASN A 229 4.12 17.68 14.63
N TYR A 230 4.77 16.65 14.03
CA TYR A 230 5.48 16.78 12.77
C TYR A 230 4.53 16.51 11.62
N THR A 231 4.01 17.58 11.03
CA THR A 231 2.95 17.60 10.02
C THR A 231 3.49 17.90 8.62
N PHE A 232 2.69 17.64 7.58
CA PHE A 232 3.02 17.97 6.19
C PHE A 232 3.37 19.47 6.01
N ALA A 233 2.60 20.37 6.63
CA ALA A 233 2.86 21.80 6.56
C ALA A 233 4.23 22.18 7.17
N LYS A 234 4.60 21.56 8.30
CA LYS A 234 5.92 21.78 8.93
C LYS A 234 7.07 21.22 8.08
N ALA A 235 6.88 20.03 7.51
CA ALA A 235 7.86 19.41 6.63
C ALA A 235 8.10 20.30 5.40
N LEU A 236 7.05 20.73 4.71
CA LEU A 236 7.13 21.60 3.54
C LEU A 236 7.88 22.91 3.82
N ARG A 237 7.53 23.63 4.90
CA ARG A 237 8.26 24.85 5.29
C ARG A 237 9.75 24.60 5.54
N THR A 238 10.09 23.41 5.99
CA THR A 238 11.50 23.04 6.19
C THR A 238 12.17 22.74 4.87
N PHE A 239 11.49 22.00 3.97
CA PHE A 239 12.03 21.66 2.66
C PHE A 239 12.38 22.88 1.83
N LEU A 240 11.55 23.92 1.83
CA LEU A 240 11.84 25.19 1.13
C LEU A 240 13.15 25.89 1.58
N ARG A 241 13.80 25.41 2.64
CA ARG A 241 15.12 25.87 3.10
C ARG A 241 16.23 24.84 2.91
N GLN A 242 15.92 23.76 2.21
CA GLN A 242 16.84 22.64 1.92
C GLN A 242 17.24 22.56 0.44
N ASP A 243 16.97 23.63 -0.33
CA ASP A 243 17.29 23.75 -1.77
C ASP A 243 16.78 22.56 -2.60
N PRO A 244 15.49 22.24 -2.55
CA PRO A 244 14.92 21.12 -3.33
C PRO A 244 14.54 21.57 -4.75
N GLU A 245 14.77 20.75 -5.75
CA GLU A 245 14.16 20.90 -7.08
C GLU A 245 12.78 20.23 -7.14
N VAL A 246 12.63 19.08 -6.46
CA VAL A 246 11.40 18.29 -6.47
C VAL A 246 10.94 17.99 -5.05
N ILE A 247 9.66 18.24 -4.79
CA ILE A 247 9.03 17.99 -3.50
C ILE A 247 7.85 17.05 -3.70
N LEU A 248 7.81 15.93 -2.96
CA LEU A 248 6.60 15.12 -2.83
C LEU A 248 5.92 15.42 -1.49
N VAL A 249 4.64 15.76 -1.55
CA VAL A 249 3.73 15.80 -0.40
C VAL A 249 2.78 14.63 -0.53
N GLY A 250 2.86 13.66 0.37
CA GLY A 250 2.08 12.42 0.27
C GLY A 250 0.60 12.68 -0.01
N GLU A 251 0.02 13.66 0.67
CA GLU A 251 -1.34 14.13 0.39
C GLU A 251 -1.59 15.55 0.92
N ILE A 252 -2.52 16.25 0.27
CA ILE A 252 -3.03 17.54 0.73
C ILE A 252 -4.41 17.33 1.38
N ARG A 253 -4.45 17.47 2.73
CA ARG A 253 -5.69 17.27 3.53
C ARG A 253 -6.33 18.58 3.97
N ASP A 254 -5.55 19.63 4.09
CA ASP A 254 -5.92 20.90 4.72
C ASP A 254 -5.43 22.11 3.91
N GLN A 255 -6.01 23.28 4.22
CA GLN A 255 -5.71 24.53 3.55
C GLN A 255 -4.26 24.98 3.74
N GLU A 256 -3.70 24.77 4.94
CA GLU A 256 -2.34 25.19 5.27
C GLU A 256 -1.32 24.47 4.38
N THR A 257 -1.39 23.13 4.34
CA THR A 257 -0.55 22.29 3.47
C THR A 257 -0.75 22.65 2.00
N GLY A 258 -2.00 22.86 1.57
CA GLY A 258 -2.32 23.22 0.19
C GLY A 258 -1.76 24.57 -0.23
N ASN A 259 -1.85 25.59 0.63
CA ASN A 259 -1.27 26.92 0.34
C ASN A 259 0.26 26.85 0.18
N ILE A 260 0.96 26.15 1.08
CA ILE A 260 2.42 26.01 1.01
C ILE A 260 2.83 25.24 -0.25
N ALA A 261 2.11 24.17 -0.61
CA ALA A 261 2.38 23.40 -1.81
C ALA A 261 2.21 24.22 -3.10
N VAL A 262 1.15 25.03 -3.17
CA VAL A 262 0.89 25.95 -4.29
C VAL A 262 1.95 27.04 -4.35
N GLU A 263 2.31 27.64 -3.22
CA GLU A 263 3.36 28.66 -3.14
C GLU A 263 4.71 28.09 -3.61
N ALA A 264 5.10 26.89 -3.15
CA ALA A 264 6.30 26.20 -3.60
C ALA A 264 6.29 25.99 -5.13
N ALA A 265 5.15 25.53 -5.68
CA ALA A 265 4.97 25.31 -7.11
C ALA A 265 5.04 26.58 -7.95
N LEU A 266 4.83 27.76 -7.37
CA LEU A 266 4.93 29.06 -8.04
C LEU A 266 6.33 29.70 -7.87
N THR A 267 7.12 29.19 -6.94
CA THR A 267 8.43 29.76 -6.57
C THR A 267 9.63 28.92 -7.03
N GLY A 268 9.46 28.13 -8.09
CA GLY A 268 10.57 27.43 -8.76
C GLY A 268 10.71 25.96 -8.42
N HIS A 269 9.73 25.33 -7.76
CA HIS A 269 9.79 23.93 -7.38
C HIS A 269 8.76 23.09 -8.15
N LEU A 270 9.14 21.87 -8.54
CA LEU A 270 8.18 20.86 -8.95
C LEU A 270 7.59 20.20 -7.72
N VAL A 271 6.29 20.38 -7.50
CA VAL A 271 5.58 19.79 -6.37
C VAL A 271 4.67 18.66 -6.86
N CYS A 272 4.84 17.46 -6.31
CA CYS A 272 3.99 16.30 -6.58
C CYS A 272 3.14 16.00 -5.35
N SER A 273 1.84 15.70 -5.51
CA SER A 273 1.00 15.34 -4.36
C SER A 273 -0.20 14.49 -4.76
N THR A 274 -0.93 14.02 -3.73
CA THR A 274 -2.21 13.34 -3.94
C THR A 274 -3.38 14.10 -3.33
N LEU A 275 -4.56 13.84 -3.90
CA LEU A 275 -5.85 14.21 -3.34
C LEU A 275 -6.80 13.02 -3.43
N HIS A 276 -7.68 12.89 -2.43
CA HIS A 276 -8.73 11.86 -2.42
C HIS A 276 -10.00 12.40 -3.09
N THR A 277 -9.98 12.47 -4.42
CA THR A 277 -11.13 12.83 -5.24
C THR A 277 -11.41 11.76 -6.29
N ASN A 278 -12.64 11.72 -6.82
CA ASN A 278 -13.04 10.67 -7.75
C ASN A 278 -12.68 10.97 -9.21
N SER A 279 -12.36 12.20 -9.54
CA SER A 279 -11.96 12.62 -10.88
C SER A 279 -10.97 13.77 -10.83
N SER A 280 -10.27 14.01 -11.95
CA SER A 280 -9.35 15.15 -12.11
C SER A 280 -10.08 16.49 -11.98
N VAL A 281 -11.32 16.58 -12.48
CA VAL A 281 -12.14 17.80 -12.36
C VAL A 281 -12.54 18.09 -10.91
N GLU A 282 -12.95 17.06 -10.15
CA GLU A 282 -13.26 17.20 -8.73
C GLU A 282 -12.06 17.65 -7.90
N THR A 283 -10.85 17.37 -8.37
CA THR A 283 -9.61 17.80 -7.71
C THR A 283 -9.52 19.31 -7.63
N ILE A 284 -9.82 20.00 -8.73
CA ILE A 284 -9.83 21.46 -8.76
C ILE A 284 -10.90 22.03 -7.81
N THR A 285 -12.12 21.47 -7.86
CA THR A 285 -13.20 21.86 -6.95
C THR A 285 -12.81 21.62 -5.49
N ARG A 286 -12.09 20.53 -5.20
CA ARG A 286 -11.62 20.22 -3.84
C ARG A 286 -10.62 21.25 -3.34
N LEU A 287 -9.65 21.68 -4.17
CA LEU A 287 -8.70 22.72 -3.80
C LEU A 287 -9.42 24.05 -3.51
N VAL A 288 -10.40 24.43 -4.34
CA VAL A 288 -11.24 25.64 -4.11
C VAL A 288 -11.99 25.52 -2.79
N ASN A 289 -12.63 24.39 -2.52
CA ASN A 289 -13.37 24.15 -1.27
C ASN A 289 -12.47 24.13 -0.03
N MET A 290 -11.19 23.82 -0.20
CA MET A 290 -10.19 23.92 0.87
C MET A 290 -9.75 25.38 1.12
N GLY A 291 -10.26 26.35 0.35
CA GLY A 291 -9.97 27.76 0.52
C GLY A 291 -8.75 28.24 -0.27
N ILE A 292 -8.24 27.48 -1.23
CA ILE A 292 -7.14 27.91 -2.09
C ILE A 292 -7.72 28.81 -3.19
N PRO A 293 -7.20 30.04 -3.37
CA PRO A 293 -7.71 30.98 -4.37
C PRO A 293 -7.59 30.45 -5.81
N ASN A 294 -8.63 30.63 -6.62
CA ASN A 294 -8.71 30.10 -7.98
C ASN A 294 -7.53 30.55 -8.87
N TYR A 295 -7.07 31.81 -8.73
CA TYR A 295 -5.96 32.32 -9.52
C TYR A 295 -4.64 31.63 -9.18
N LEU A 296 -4.43 31.20 -7.93
CA LEU A 296 -3.26 30.41 -7.52
C LEU A 296 -3.34 28.99 -8.09
N ILE A 297 -4.51 28.36 -8.04
CA ILE A 297 -4.73 27.02 -8.60
C ILE A 297 -4.43 27.03 -10.11
N SER A 298 -4.99 28.00 -10.84
CA SER A 298 -4.81 28.08 -12.31
C SER A 298 -3.37 28.36 -12.73
N SER A 299 -2.58 29.03 -11.88
CA SER A 299 -1.19 29.36 -12.17
C SER A 299 -0.20 28.29 -11.72
N SER A 300 -0.56 27.44 -10.75
CA SER A 300 0.34 26.44 -10.16
C SER A 300 0.10 25.01 -10.67
N VAL A 301 -1.17 24.61 -10.89
CA VAL A 301 -1.51 23.24 -11.27
C VAL A 301 -1.16 22.98 -12.72
N SER A 302 -0.11 22.20 -12.96
CA SER A 302 0.36 21.82 -14.29
C SER A 302 -0.33 20.56 -14.82
N LEU A 303 -0.62 19.60 -13.96
CA LEU A 303 -1.22 18.33 -14.35
C LEU A 303 -2.07 17.74 -13.23
N VAL A 304 -3.20 17.12 -13.60
CA VAL A 304 -4.01 16.29 -12.70
C VAL A 304 -4.27 14.94 -13.35
N ILE A 305 -3.76 13.87 -12.72
CA ILE A 305 -3.93 12.49 -13.16
C ILE A 305 -5.04 11.83 -12.32
N GLY A 306 -6.18 11.54 -12.94
CA GLY A 306 -7.25 10.76 -12.33
C GLY A 306 -7.04 9.28 -12.58
N GLN A 307 -6.85 8.47 -11.53
CA GLN A 307 -6.41 7.08 -11.66
C GLN A 307 -7.36 6.06 -11.03
N ARG A 308 -7.53 4.93 -11.72
CA ARG A 308 -8.22 3.73 -11.25
C ARG A 308 -7.45 2.50 -11.71
N LEU A 309 -7.33 1.49 -10.85
CA LEU A 309 -6.81 0.19 -11.25
C LEU A 309 -7.93 -0.68 -11.82
N ALA A 310 -7.65 -1.30 -12.95
CA ALA A 310 -8.51 -2.32 -13.55
C ALA A 310 -7.73 -3.63 -13.63
N ARG A 311 -8.38 -4.74 -13.28
CA ARG A 311 -7.77 -6.07 -13.43
C ARG A 311 -7.59 -6.39 -14.91
N LYS A 312 -6.38 -6.85 -15.28
CA LYS A 312 -6.10 -7.35 -16.63
C LYS A 312 -6.69 -8.75 -16.80
N ILE A 313 -7.35 -9.02 -17.93
CA ILE A 313 -7.84 -10.36 -18.26
C ILE A 313 -6.64 -11.29 -18.46
N CYS A 314 -6.67 -12.46 -17.82
CA CYS A 314 -5.66 -13.48 -17.99
C CYS A 314 -5.58 -13.93 -19.46
N GLN A 315 -4.43 -13.76 -20.10
CA GLN A 315 -4.26 -14.06 -21.52
C GLN A 315 -4.40 -15.56 -21.84
N LYS A 316 -4.12 -16.44 -20.87
CA LYS A 316 -4.24 -17.90 -21.03
C LYS A 316 -5.67 -18.41 -21.11
N CYS A 317 -6.61 -17.72 -20.44
CA CYS A 317 -8.00 -18.13 -20.41
C CYS A 317 -8.98 -17.06 -20.94
N LYS A 318 -8.45 -16.05 -21.64
CA LYS A 318 -9.24 -15.01 -22.31
C LYS A 318 -10.13 -15.63 -23.38
N THR A 319 -11.41 -15.28 -23.34
CA THR A 319 -12.41 -15.70 -24.34
C THR A 319 -13.36 -14.55 -24.62
N GLU A 320 -14.02 -14.57 -25.77
CA GLU A 320 -15.08 -13.60 -26.09
C GLU A 320 -16.25 -13.76 -25.10
N ASP A 321 -16.70 -12.63 -24.55
CA ASP A 321 -17.88 -12.61 -23.67
C ASP A 321 -19.15 -12.54 -24.50
N LYS A 322 -19.80 -13.69 -24.68
CA LYS A 322 -21.08 -13.82 -25.42
C LYS A 322 -22.27 -13.24 -24.66
N ASN A 323 -22.11 -12.90 -23.37
CA ASN A 323 -23.18 -12.37 -22.52
C ASN A 323 -23.21 -10.84 -22.49
N SER A 324 -22.17 -10.18 -22.99
CA SER A 324 -22.15 -8.72 -23.09
C SER A 324 -23.18 -8.25 -24.10
N SER A 325 -24.22 -7.57 -23.60
CA SER A 325 -25.31 -7.09 -24.45
C SER A 325 -24.85 -5.86 -25.26
N SER A 326 -25.34 -5.80 -26.52
CA SER A 326 -25.15 -4.61 -27.37
C SER A 326 -25.69 -3.31 -26.72
N LYS A 327 -26.67 -3.45 -25.81
CA LYS A 327 -27.22 -2.35 -25.01
C LYS A 327 -26.19 -1.78 -24.05
N LEU A 328 -25.37 -2.63 -23.40
CA LEU A 328 -24.28 -2.21 -22.49
C LEU A 328 -23.18 -1.45 -23.26
N LEU A 329 -22.77 -1.97 -24.43
CA LEU A 329 -21.78 -1.31 -25.28
C LEU A 329 -22.25 0.10 -25.70
N LYS A 330 -23.52 0.25 -26.08
CA LYS A 330 -24.12 1.55 -26.42
C LYS A 330 -24.16 2.50 -25.22
N GLN A 331 -24.53 2.01 -24.03
CA GLN A 331 -24.52 2.83 -22.81
C GLN A 331 -23.12 3.34 -22.46
N MET A 332 -22.10 2.50 -22.68
CA MET A 332 -20.68 2.84 -22.44
C MET A 332 -20.06 3.63 -23.60
N LYS A 333 -20.83 3.98 -24.64
CA LYS A 333 -20.36 4.68 -25.86
C LYS A 333 -19.15 3.96 -26.51
N LEU A 334 -19.14 2.63 -26.46
CA LEU A 334 -18.09 1.81 -27.08
C LEU A 334 -18.46 1.49 -28.53
N PRO A 335 -17.46 1.21 -29.40
CA PRO A 335 -17.70 0.80 -30.76
C PRO A 335 -18.64 -0.40 -30.84
N PRO A 336 -19.60 -0.43 -31.76
CA PRO A 336 -20.61 -1.50 -31.84
C PRO A 336 -20.02 -2.85 -32.27
N ASP A 337 -18.87 -2.84 -32.92
CA ASP A 337 -18.08 -3.97 -33.38
C ASP A 337 -17.09 -4.50 -32.34
N LEU A 338 -17.00 -3.83 -31.19
CA LEU A 338 -16.14 -4.27 -30.09
C LEU A 338 -16.62 -5.64 -29.58
N LYS A 339 -15.69 -6.59 -29.49
CA LYS A 339 -15.90 -7.91 -28.92
C LYS A 339 -15.35 -7.93 -27.50
N PRO A 340 -16.21 -7.75 -26.48
CA PRO A 340 -15.78 -7.84 -25.09
C PRO A 340 -15.18 -9.21 -24.80
N CYS A 341 -14.21 -9.25 -23.89
CA CYS A 341 -13.59 -10.49 -23.48
C CYS A 341 -13.73 -10.70 -21.97
N VAL A 342 -13.70 -11.95 -21.56
CA VAL A 342 -13.73 -12.37 -20.15
C VAL A 342 -12.71 -13.48 -19.93
N GLY A 343 -12.15 -13.56 -18.73
CA GLY A 343 -11.32 -14.68 -18.31
C GLY A 343 -12.18 -15.78 -17.69
N LYS A 344 -12.10 -17.00 -18.21
CA LYS A 344 -12.85 -18.16 -17.69
C LYS A 344 -12.28 -18.73 -16.39
N GLY A 345 -11.07 -18.36 -16.04
CA GLY A 345 -10.31 -18.98 -14.96
C GLY A 345 -9.44 -20.13 -15.46
N CYS A 346 -8.21 -20.21 -14.96
CA CYS A 346 -7.26 -21.29 -15.21
C CYS A 346 -6.22 -21.37 -14.08
N LYS A 347 -5.36 -22.36 -14.11
CA LYS A 347 -4.29 -22.51 -13.09
C LYS A 347 -3.35 -21.31 -13.03
N GLU A 348 -3.05 -20.65 -14.14
CA GLU A 348 -2.19 -19.48 -14.23
C GLU A 348 -2.73 -18.24 -13.49
N CYS A 349 -4.04 -18.11 -13.37
CA CYS A 349 -4.70 -17.01 -12.67
C CYS A 349 -5.43 -17.48 -11.41
N ASN A 350 -5.08 -18.63 -10.86
CA ASN A 350 -5.73 -19.21 -9.69
C ASN A 350 -7.27 -19.22 -9.82
N ASN A 351 -7.76 -19.57 -11.01
CA ASN A 351 -9.18 -19.61 -11.39
C ASN A 351 -9.93 -18.25 -11.29
N SER A 352 -9.24 -17.13 -11.10
CA SER A 352 -9.87 -15.81 -11.02
C SER A 352 -10.32 -15.27 -12.39
N GLY A 353 -9.69 -15.70 -13.48
CA GLY A 353 -9.86 -15.14 -14.82
C GLY A 353 -9.07 -13.84 -15.07
N TYR A 354 -8.37 -13.31 -14.06
CA TYR A 354 -7.67 -12.03 -14.11
C TYR A 354 -6.25 -12.16 -13.55
N LYS A 355 -5.42 -11.19 -13.91
CA LYS A 355 -4.06 -10.97 -13.38
C LYS A 355 -3.88 -9.49 -13.05
#